data_19a40abc727293ede904778ea4b20941
#
_entry.id   19a40abc727293ede904778ea4b20941
#
_cell.length_a   1.000
_cell.length_b   1.000
_cell.length_c   1.000
_cell.angle_alpha   90.00
_cell.angle_beta   90.00
_cell.angle_gamma   90.00
#
_symmetry.space_group_name_H-M   'P 1'
#
loop_
_entity.id
_entity.type
_entity.pdbx_description
1 polymer ?
#
loop_
_entity_poly.entity_id
_entity_poly.type
_entity_poly.pdbx_seq_one_letter_code
_entity_poly.pdbx_strand_id
1 'polypeptide(L)'
;ATFLAKEAEHAESSGMPAGSGSVLLKRWLKENGVSVEGSETVGKVYSGPIVHSNKFGPVEILEEGVVGVSEDGKILFVFDESEAKKKLASLKLGSELNVCRLGKRFLIPGFVDGHAHAPQHTFTGTGLDLPLLQWLMTYTFPAEAKFKDPDYAKTMYRKAVMSHLKNGSTTVSYFATIHLEASKELANIVEELGQRAYVGKVNMDRNSPDYYCETTKG
;
A
#
# COMPACT_ATOMS: atom_id res chain seq x y z
N ALA A 1 4.17 2.16 -8.58
CA ALA A 1 2.80 1.82 -8.20
C ALA A 1 2.83 0.52 -7.40
N THR A 2 2.31 0.53 -6.19
CA THR A 2 2.22 -0.67 -5.35
C THR A 2 0.82 -1.24 -5.54
N PHE A 3 0.70 -2.47 -6.02
CA PHE A 3 -0.58 -3.17 -6.07
C PHE A 3 -0.81 -3.89 -4.75
N LEU A 4 -2.00 -3.77 -4.17
CA LEU A 4 -2.43 -4.59 -3.05
C LEU A 4 -2.80 -5.98 -3.55
N ALA A 5 -1.98 -6.96 -3.24
CA ALA A 5 -2.30 -8.36 -3.34
C ALA A 5 -2.16 -9.00 -1.96
N LYS A 6 -3.13 -8.75 -1.09
CA LYS A 6 -3.27 -9.48 0.17
C LYS A 6 -4.63 -10.15 0.19
N GLU A 7 -4.66 -11.33 -0.44
CA GLU A 7 -5.59 -12.43 -0.13
C GLU A 7 -5.16 -13.66 -0.94
N ALA A 8 -4.16 -14.38 -0.45
CA ALA A 8 -3.89 -15.76 -0.83
C ALA A 8 -3.01 -16.44 0.23
N GLU A 9 -3.44 -16.40 1.48
CA GLU A 9 -3.02 -17.40 2.46
C GLU A 9 -4.13 -18.46 2.54
N HIS A 10 -4.15 -19.34 1.54
CA HIS A 10 -4.65 -20.73 1.60
C HIS A 10 -4.51 -21.32 0.20
N ALA A 11 -3.29 -21.74 -0.14
CA ALA A 11 -3.07 -22.80 -1.11
C ALA A 11 -1.85 -23.58 -0.63
N GLU A 12 -2.13 -24.80 -0.25
CA GLU A 12 -1.22 -25.77 0.35
C GLU A 12 0.05 -26.01 -0.47
N SER A 13 1.13 -26.22 0.27
CA SER A 13 2.45 -26.66 -0.13
C SER A 13 2.43 -27.90 -1.04
N SER A 14 2.90 -27.73 -2.28
CA SER A 14 3.52 -28.82 -3.03
C SER A 14 4.98 -28.44 -3.24
N GLY A 15 5.88 -29.20 -2.60
CA GLY A 15 7.30 -28.95 -2.62
C GLY A 15 7.91 -29.11 -3.99
N MET A 16 8.49 -28.01 -4.49
CA MET A 16 9.50 -28.00 -5.56
C MET A 16 10.57 -26.96 -5.26
N PRO A 17 11.82 -27.15 -5.68
CA PRO A 17 12.92 -26.27 -5.32
C PRO A 17 12.73 -24.87 -5.93
N ALA A 18 12.77 -23.86 -5.08
CA ALA A 18 12.80 -22.45 -5.48
C ALA A 18 14.04 -22.19 -6.34
N GLY A 19 13.88 -21.85 -7.62
CA GLY A 19 14.99 -21.39 -8.44
C GLY A 19 14.90 -21.59 -9.95
N SER A 20 14.18 -22.56 -10.48
CA SER A 20 14.22 -22.87 -11.93
C SER A 20 13.38 -21.92 -12.80
N GLY A 21 12.19 -21.52 -12.34
CA GLY A 21 11.29 -20.61 -13.08
C GLY A 21 11.85 -19.20 -13.24
N SER A 22 12.59 -18.72 -12.25
CA SER A 22 13.16 -17.36 -12.25
C SER A 22 14.27 -17.18 -13.31
N VAL A 23 15.07 -18.22 -13.56
CA VAL A 23 16.17 -18.18 -14.54
C VAL A 23 15.64 -18.12 -15.97
N LEU A 24 14.61 -18.91 -16.27
CA LEU A 24 13.99 -18.95 -17.61
C LEU A 24 13.28 -17.64 -17.94
N LEU A 25 12.60 -17.04 -16.98
CA LEU A 25 11.93 -15.75 -17.17
C LEU A 25 12.94 -14.62 -17.35
N LYS A 26 14.05 -14.60 -16.59
CA LYS A 26 15.14 -13.61 -16.79
C LYS A 26 15.73 -13.70 -18.19
N ARG A 27 15.98 -14.90 -18.68
CA ARG A 27 16.48 -15.13 -20.04
C ARG A 27 15.49 -14.61 -21.07
N TRP A 28 14.20 -14.89 -20.88
CA TRP A 28 13.16 -14.43 -21.78
C TRP A 28 13.00 -12.91 -21.80
N LEU A 29 12.97 -12.23 -20.62
CA LEU A 29 12.89 -10.76 -20.51
C LEU A 29 14.04 -10.11 -21.28
N LYS A 30 15.26 -10.66 -21.15
CA LYS A 30 16.45 -10.22 -21.87
C LYS A 30 16.33 -10.41 -23.38
N GLU A 31 15.83 -11.55 -23.83
CA GLU A 31 15.66 -11.89 -25.25
C GLU A 31 14.57 -11.05 -25.95
N ASN A 32 13.62 -10.49 -25.17
CA ASN A 32 12.53 -9.65 -25.69
C ASN A 32 12.74 -8.16 -25.43
N GLY A 33 13.95 -7.72 -25.09
CA GLY A 33 14.30 -6.30 -24.92
C GLY A 33 13.70 -5.64 -23.67
N VAL A 34 13.17 -6.43 -22.74
CA VAL A 34 12.75 -5.94 -21.42
C VAL A 34 13.97 -5.95 -20.54
N SER A 35 14.62 -4.79 -20.36
CA SER A 35 15.71 -4.66 -19.43
C SER A 35 15.16 -4.69 -18.01
N VAL A 36 15.43 -5.78 -17.32
CA VAL A 36 15.27 -5.86 -15.86
C VAL A 36 16.61 -5.43 -15.30
N GLU A 37 16.70 -4.19 -14.84
CA GLU A 37 17.89 -3.71 -14.15
C GLU A 37 18.00 -4.42 -12.81
N GLY A 38 19.03 -5.23 -12.64
CA GLY A 38 19.34 -5.94 -11.41
C GLY A 38 18.96 -7.43 -11.38
N SER A 39 19.28 -8.06 -10.25
CA SER A 39 19.04 -9.49 -10.00
C SER A 39 17.59 -9.81 -9.57
N GLU A 40 16.61 -9.02 -9.98
CA GLU A 40 15.23 -9.15 -9.53
C GLU A 40 14.59 -10.43 -10.10
N THR A 41 14.16 -11.29 -9.19
CA THR A 41 13.41 -12.50 -9.50
C THR A 41 11.91 -12.19 -9.53
N VAL A 42 11.17 -12.76 -10.49
CA VAL A 42 9.71 -12.68 -10.47
C VAL A 42 9.20 -13.53 -9.31
N GLY A 43 8.62 -12.88 -8.32
CA GLY A 43 8.01 -13.54 -7.17
C GLY A 43 6.58 -13.98 -7.44
N LYS A 44 5.80 -13.17 -8.19
CA LYS A 44 4.38 -13.45 -8.42
C LYS A 44 3.89 -12.86 -9.75
N VAL A 45 2.96 -13.56 -10.38
CA VAL A 45 2.28 -13.09 -11.60
C VAL A 45 0.78 -13.05 -11.36
N TYR A 46 0.13 -11.96 -11.76
CA TYR A 46 -1.33 -11.80 -11.71
C TYR A 46 -1.86 -11.76 -13.13
N SER A 47 -2.98 -12.47 -13.38
CA SER A 47 -3.63 -12.51 -14.69
C SER A 47 -5.14 -12.26 -14.55
N GLY A 48 -5.67 -11.32 -15.35
CA GLY A 48 -7.07 -10.93 -15.42
C GLY A 48 -7.24 -9.46 -15.76
N PRO A 49 -8.42 -8.89 -15.60
CA PRO A 49 -8.69 -7.50 -15.93
C PRO A 49 -7.81 -6.54 -15.12
N ILE A 50 -7.22 -5.54 -15.80
CA ILE A 50 -6.39 -4.49 -15.20
C ILE A 50 -6.93 -3.15 -15.65
N VAL A 51 -7.17 -2.25 -14.71
CA VAL A 51 -7.55 -0.87 -14.98
C VAL A 51 -6.47 0.04 -14.43
N HIS A 52 -5.80 0.77 -15.28
CA HIS A 52 -4.72 1.67 -14.88
C HIS A 52 -4.64 2.91 -15.77
N SER A 53 -3.73 3.81 -15.48
CA SER A 53 -3.39 4.96 -16.32
C SER A 53 -1.88 5.02 -16.49
N ASN A 54 -1.45 5.29 -17.70
CA ASN A 54 -0.05 5.43 -18.02
C ASN A 54 0.31 6.92 -18.08
N LYS A 55 1.24 7.40 -17.25
CA LYS A 55 1.82 8.75 -17.28
C LYS A 55 0.82 9.91 -17.46
N PHE A 56 -0.15 10.09 -16.62
CA PHE A 56 -1.16 11.15 -16.77
C PHE A 56 -2.04 11.05 -18.04
N GLY A 57 -2.01 9.90 -18.68
CA GLY A 57 -2.87 9.59 -19.83
C GLY A 57 -4.29 9.21 -19.41
N PRO A 58 -5.16 8.89 -20.38
CA PRO A 58 -6.48 8.36 -20.10
C PRO A 58 -6.39 7.03 -19.34
N VAL A 59 -7.52 6.64 -18.74
CA VAL A 59 -7.65 5.30 -18.13
C VAL A 59 -7.58 4.25 -19.25
N GLU A 60 -6.73 3.27 -19.06
CA GLU A 60 -6.57 2.10 -19.92
C GLU A 60 -7.17 0.88 -19.24
N ILE A 61 -7.89 0.06 -19.99
CA ILE A 61 -8.48 -1.19 -19.52
C ILE A 61 -7.89 -2.33 -20.34
N LEU A 62 -7.15 -3.20 -19.66
CA LEU A 62 -6.68 -4.46 -20.21
C LEU A 62 -7.63 -5.54 -19.73
N GLU A 63 -8.52 -6.04 -20.59
CA GLU A 63 -9.52 -7.05 -20.21
C GLU A 63 -8.87 -8.36 -19.79
N GLU A 64 -7.78 -8.70 -20.45
CA GLU A 64 -6.95 -9.87 -20.16
C GLU A 64 -5.48 -9.43 -19.98
N GLY A 65 -5.20 -8.76 -18.86
CA GLY A 65 -3.87 -8.26 -18.54
C GLY A 65 -3.04 -9.23 -17.72
N VAL A 66 -1.72 -9.06 -17.78
CA VAL A 66 -0.75 -9.82 -16.98
C VAL A 66 0.25 -8.87 -16.33
N VAL A 67 0.38 -8.97 -15.00
CA VAL A 67 1.34 -8.20 -14.21
C VAL A 67 2.31 -9.14 -13.53
N GLY A 68 3.60 -8.91 -13.74
CA GLY A 68 4.66 -9.58 -13.00
C GLY A 68 5.23 -8.69 -11.91
N VAL A 69 5.36 -9.24 -10.71
CA VAL A 69 5.88 -8.55 -9.52
C VAL A 69 7.09 -9.31 -9.00
N SER A 70 8.16 -8.59 -8.65
CA SER A 70 9.35 -9.18 -8.03
C SER A 70 9.10 -9.62 -6.58
N GLU A 71 10.04 -10.35 -6.00
CA GLU A 71 9.96 -10.79 -4.59
C GLU A 71 9.95 -9.61 -3.61
N ASP A 72 10.58 -8.50 -3.98
CA ASP A 72 10.60 -7.25 -3.20
C ASP A 72 9.42 -6.29 -3.52
N GLY A 73 8.43 -6.77 -4.29
CA GLY A 73 7.17 -6.05 -4.52
C GLY A 73 7.18 -5.03 -5.64
N LYS A 74 8.20 -5.01 -6.51
CA LYS A 74 8.26 -4.11 -7.68
C LYS A 74 7.54 -4.71 -8.89
N ILE A 75 6.84 -3.86 -9.63
CA ILE A 75 6.24 -4.26 -10.92
C ILE A 75 7.35 -4.37 -11.94
N LEU A 76 7.53 -5.56 -12.51
CA LEU A 76 8.53 -5.84 -13.53
C LEU A 76 7.99 -5.64 -14.95
N PHE A 77 6.74 -6.00 -15.15
CA PHE A 77 6.05 -5.84 -16.44
C PHE A 77 4.54 -5.80 -16.29
N VAL A 78 3.89 -5.16 -17.25
CA VAL A 78 2.44 -5.18 -17.48
C VAL A 78 2.25 -5.44 -18.98
N PHE A 79 1.49 -6.48 -19.33
CA PHE A 79 1.20 -6.84 -20.72
C PHE A 79 -0.29 -7.10 -20.92
N ASP A 80 -0.77 -6.88 -22.16
CA ASP A 80 -2.02 -7.46 -22.61
C ASP A 80 -1.83 -8.97 -22.82
N GLU A 81 -2.86 -9.79 -22.54
CA GLU A 81 -2.75 -11.27 -22.63
C GLU A 81 -2.47 -11.75 -24.06
N SER A 82 -2.88 -11.02 -25.09
CA SER A 82 -2.57 -11.37 -26.48
C SER A 82 -1.07 -11.34 -26.75
N GLU A 83 -0.36 -10.40 -26.16
CA GLU A 83 1.11 -10.35 -26.14
C GLU A 83 1.68 -11.39 -25.17
N ALA A 84 1.09 -11.49 -23.97
CA ALA A 84 1.54 -12.42 -22.93
C ALA A 84 1.36 -13.89 -23.40
N LYS A 85 0.25 -14.26 -24.05
CA LYS A 85 0.03 -15.61 -24.59
C LYS A 85 1.07 -15.98 -25.64
N LYS A 86 1.37 -15.09 -26.57
CA LYS A 86 2.42 -15.33 -27.57
C LYS A 86 3.78 -15.49 -26.92
N LYS A 87 4.05 -14.69 -25.94
CA LYS A 87 5.32 -14.62 -25.22
C LYS A 87 5.45 -15.74 -24.17
N LEU A 88 4.39 -16.08 -23.42
CA LEU A 88 4.37 -17.16 -22.44
C LEU A 88 4.32 -18.55 -23.10
N ALA A 89 3.63 -18.71 -24.26
CA ALA A 89 3.61 -19.96 -25.01
C ALA A 89 5.00 -20.32 -25.54
N SER A 90 5.82 -19.33 -25.92
CA SER A 90 7.22 -19.55 -26.35
C SER A 90 8.13 -20.01 -25.21
N LEU A 91 7.74 -19.81 -23.96
CA LEU A 91 8.57 -20.09 -22.78
C LEU A 91 8.33 -21.45 -22.14
N LYS A 92 7.31 -22.21 -22.55
CA LYS A 92 6.88 -23.46 -21.88
C LYS A 92 6.68 -23.28 -20.35
N LEU A 93 6.34 -22.09 -19.90
CA LEU A 93 6.25 -21.70 -18.49
C LEU A 93 4.87 -21.96 -17.86
N GLY A 94 4.01 -22.72 -18.51
CA GLY A 94 2.61 -22.88 -18.12
C GLY A 94 2.34 -23.53 -16.74
N SER A 95 3.31 -24.18 -16.12
CA SER A 95 3.09 -24.90 -14.86
C SER A 95 3.99 -24.46 -13.68
N GLU A 96 5.03 -23.65 -13.91
CA GLU A 96 6.03 -23.35 -12.88
C GLU A 96 5.95 -21.92 -12.31
N LEU A 97 5.20 -21.01 -12.94
CA LEU A 97 4.96 -19.68 -12.41
C LEU A 97 3.77 -19.69 -11.44
N ASN A 98 3.95 -19.12 -10.27
CA ASN A 98 2.84 -18.88 -9.33
C ASN A 98 1.92 -17.81 -9.92
N VAL A 99 0.99 -18.21 -10.78
CA VAL A 99 0.04 -17.31 -11.45
C VAL A 99 -1.24 -17.22 -10.64
N CYS A 100 -1.48 -16.05 -10.07
CA CYS A 100 -2.74 -15.73 -9.42
C CYS A 100 -3.76 -15.26 -10.47
N ARG A 101 -4.74 -16.10 -10.79
CA ARG A 101 -5.86 -15.74 -11.69
C ARG A 101 -6.89 -14.93 -10.91
N LEU A 102 -7.22 -13.74 -11.42
CA LEU A 102 -8.13 -12.82 -10.72
C LEU A 102 -9.61 -13.26 -10.76
N GLY A 103 -9.99 -14.06 -11.76
CA GLY A 103 -11.38 -14.50 -11.96
C GLY A 103 -12.31 -13.31 -12.21
N LYS A 104 -13.28 -13.10 -11.32
CA LYS A 104 -14.24 -11.97 -11.39
C LYS A 104 -13.68 -10.65 -10.79
N ARG A 105 -12.47 -10.66 -10.29
CA ARG A 105 -11.79 -9.47 -9.71
C ARG A 105 -10.94 -8.80 -10.77
N PHE A 106 -10.59 -7.55 -10.54
CA PHE A 106 -9.67 -6.79 -11.39
C PHE A 106 -8.58 -6.12 -10.55
N LEU A 107 -7.45 -5.80 -11.18
CA LEU A 107 -6.37 -5.04 -10.57
C LEU A 107 -6.51 -3.56 -10.88
N ILE A 108 -6.27 -2.74 -9.87
CA ILE A 108 -6.09 -1.29 -10.01
C ILE A 108 -4.83 -0.87 -9.23
N PRO A 109 -4.21 0.26 -9.58
CA PRO A 109 -3.22 0.89 -8.72
C PRO A 109 -3.82 1.17 -7.34
N GLY A 110 -3.01 1.01 -6.28
CA GLY A 110 -3.45 1.38 -4.94
C GLY A 110 -3.80 2.86 -4.86
N PHE A 111 -4.80 3.20 -4.05
CA PHE A 111 -5.23 4.58 -3.86
C PHE A 111 -4.16 5.41 -3.16
N VAL A 112 -4.12 6.69 -3.52
CA VAL A 112 -3.28 7.69 -2.87
C VAL A 112 -4.18 8.62 -2.06
N ASP A 113 -4.02 8.58 -0.74
CA ASP A 113 -4.70 9.50 0.17
C ASP A 113 -3.74 10.67 0.47
N GLY A 114 -4.04 11.83 -0.07
CA GLY A 114 -3.22 13.04 0.07
C GLY A 114 -3.40 13.76 1.41
N HIS A 115 -4.36 13.38 2.25
CA HIS A 115 -4.65 14.07 3.50
C HIS A 115 -5.41 13.19 4.49
N ALA A 116 -4.71 12.51 5.38
CA ALA A 116 -5.30 11.63 6.39
C ALA A 116 -4.77 11.93 7.79
N HIS A 117 -5.66 12.08 8.76
CA HIS A 117 -5.30 12.20 10.17
C HIS A 117 -5.35 10.83 10.85
N ALA A 118 -4.20 10.16 10.97
CA ALA A 118 -4.12 8.82 11.56
C ALA A 118 -4.77 8.70 12.96
N PRO A 119 -4.62 9.68 13.87
CA PRO A 119 -5.25 9.60 15.21
C PRO A 119 -6.78 9.64 15.16
N GLN A 120 -7.37 10.28 14.16
CA GLN A 120 -8.82 10.42 14.01
C GLN A 120 -9.52 9.13 13.63
N HIS A 121 -8.75 8.10 13.25
CA HIS A 121 -9.29 6.74 13.07
C HIS A 121 -10.04 6.24 14.31
N THR A 122 -9.67 6.70 15.51
CA THR A 122 -10.27 6.27 16.78
C THR A 122 -11.73 6.71 16.97
N PHE A 123 -12.18 7.72 16.23
CA PHE A 123 -13.54 8.26 16.29
C PHE A 123 -14.12 8.55 14.89
N THR A 124 -13.64 7.86 13.88
CA THR A 124 -14.10 8.01 12.49
C THR A 124 -15.63 7.95 12.40
N GLY A 125 -16.22 8.92 11.71
CA GLY A 125 -17.67 9.02 11.51
C GLY A 125 -18.47 9.56 12.69
N THR A 126 -17.79 10.05 13.75
CA THR A 126 -18.44 10.56 14.96
C THR A 126 -18.52 12.10 14.96
N GLY A 127 -19.65 12.65 15.36
CA GLY A 127 -19.85 14.09 15.56
C GLY A 127 -19.86 14.91 14.28
N LEU A 128 -20.23 14.33 13.14
CA LEU A 128 -20.26 15.02 11.84
C LEU A 128 -21.36 16.10 11.74
N ASP A 129 -22.25 16.17 12.70
CA ASP A 129 -23.30 17.18 12.87
C ASP A 129 -22.81 18.45 13.59
N LEU A 130 -21.59 18.43 14.15
CA LEU A 130 -21.04 19.55 14.90
C LEU A 130 -20.29 20.53 14.01
N PRO A 131 -20.35 21.86 14.30
CA PRO A 131 -19.42 22.83 13.71
C PRO A 131 -17.96 22.45 14.01
N LEU A 132 -17.04 22.78 13.10
CA LEU A 132 -15.64 22.36 13.15
C LEU A 132 -14.97 22.60 14.51
N LEU A 133 -15.06 23.80 15.06
CA LEU A 133 -14.39 24.12 16.35
C LEU A 133 -14.97 23.32 17.52
N GLN A 134 -16.28 23.09 17.51
CA GLN A 134 -16.93 22.28 18.52
C GLN A 134 -16.54 20.81 18.37
N TRP A 135 -16.46 20.31 17.15
CA TRP A 135 -15.99 18.96 16.86
C TRP A 135 -14.53 18.75 17.30
N LEU A 136 -13.65 19.71 17.03
CA LEU A 136 -12.24 19.67 17.48
C LEU A 136 -12.16 19.58 19.01
N MET A 137 -12.92 20.42 19.73
CA MET A 137 -12.91 20.44 21.20
C MET A 137 -13.52 19.18 21.82
N THR A 138 -14.56 18.62 21.19
CA THR A 138 -15.30 17.49 21.75
C THR A 138 -14.64 16.15 21.46
N TYR A 139 -14.10 15.96 20.26
CA TYR A 139 -13.58 14.67 19.81
C TYR A 139 -12.09 14.68 19.50
N THR A 140 -11.61 15.66 18.72
CA THR A 140 -10.26 15.61 18.16
C THR A 140 -9.20 15.79 19.23
N PHE A 141 -9.20 16.92 19.94
CA PHE A 141 -8.16 17.19 20.94
C PHE A 141 -8.14 16.17 22.10
N PRO A 142 -9.28 15.74 22.66
CA PRO A 142 -9.28 14.70 23.68
C PRO A 142 -8.78 13.34 23.17
N ALA A 143 -9.07 12.99 21.92
CA ALA A 143 -8.60 11.74 21.33
C ALA A 143 -7.10 11.79 21.03
N GLU A 144 -6.63 12.86 20.40
CA GLU A 144 -5.23 13.04 20.03
C GLU A 144 -4.30 13.18 21.24
N ALA A 145 -4.77 13.79 22.34
CA ALA A 145 -4.01 13.88 23.59
C ALA A 145 -3.64 12.51 24.19
N LYS A 146 -4.45 11.46 23.92
CA LYS A 146 -4.18 10.09 24.40
C LYS A 146 -2.94 9.47 23.74
N PHE A 147 -2.53 9.96 22.57
CA PHE A 147 -1.32 9.49 21.88
C PHE A 147 -0.02 9.92 22.57
N LYS A 148 -0.09 10.65 23.68
CA LYS A 148 1.03 10.84 24.63
C LYS A 148 1.50 9.51 25.21
N ASP A 149 0.59 8.55 25.38
CA ASP A 149 0.88 7.18 25.79
C ASP A 149 1.43 6.38 24.58
N PRO A 150 2.69 5.89 24.62
CA PRO A 150 3.29 5.16 23.52
C PRO A 150 2.57 3.85 23.17
N ASP A 151 2.06 3.12 24.14
CA ASP A 151 1.37 1.84 23.91
C ASP A 151 0.01 2.07 23.25
N TYR A 152 -0.69 3.10 23.68
CA TYR A 152 -1.92 3.54 23.01
C TYR A 152 -1.64 3.98 21.58
N ALA A 153 -0.63 4.82 21.37
CA ALA A 153 -0.23 5.30 20.04
C ALA A 153 0.09 4.13 19.11
N LYS A 154 0.94 3.19 19.53
CA LYS A 154 1.31 1.99 18.78
C LYS A 154 0.09 1.18 18.36
N THR A 155 -0.81 0.92 19.31
CA THR A 155 -2.02 0.14 19.07
C THR A 155 -2.95 0.82 18.05
N MET A 156 -3.20 2.13 18.23
CA MET A 156 -4.17 2.86 17.39
C MET A 156 -3.61 3.17 16.01
N TYR A 157 -2.32 3.53 15.90
CA TYR A 157 -1.71 3.76 14.60
C TYR A 157 -1.63 2.48 13.77
N ARG A 158 -1.33 1.33 14.39
CA ARG A 158 -1.38 0.05 13.67
C ARG A 158 -2.77 -0.24 13.11
N LYS A 159 -3.82 0.02 13.87
CA LYS A 159 -5.21 -0.12 13.37
C LYS A 159 -5.50 0.84 12.22
N ALA A 160 -5.07 2.11 12.32
CA ALA A 160 -5.28 3.11 11.27
C ALA A 160 -4.58 2.71 9.96
N VAL A 161 -3.29 2.37 10.00
CA VAL A 161 -2.51 1.96 8.83
C VAL A 161 -3.07 0.69 8.19
N MET A 162 -3.41 -0.32 9.02
CA MET A 162 -4.05 -1.55 8.55
C MET A 162 -5.40 -1.29 7.89
N SER A 163 -6.20 -0.35 8.44
CA SER A 163 -7.49 0.04 7.84
C SER A 163 -7.30 0.69 6.48
N HIS A 164 -6.36 1.62 6.32
CA HIS A 164 -6.02 2.20 5.03
C HIS A 164 -5.60 1.15 4.01
N LEU A 165 -4.69 0.24 4.38
CA LEU A 165 -4.24 -0.85 3.50
C LEU A 165 -5.40 -1.77 3.09
N LYS A 166 -6.27 -2.16 4.04
CA LYS A 166 -7.44 -3.02 3.76
C LYS A 166 -8.45 -2.34 2.83
N ASN A 167 -8.55 -1.01 2.86
CA ASN A 167 -9.43 -0.23 1.99
C ASN A 167 -8.75 0.23 0.70
N GLY A 168 -7.52 -0.24 0.42
CA GLY A 168 -6.85 -0.02 -0.85
C GLY A 168 -5.93 1.21 -0.90
N SER A 169 -5.77 1.98 0.19
CA SER A 169 -4.85 3.12 0.22
C SER A 169 -3.42 2.65 0.48
N THR A 170 -2.62 2.59 -0.58
CA THR A 170 -1.21 2.13 -0.53
C THR A 170 -0.22 3.26 -0.37
N THR A 171 -0.64 4.51 -0.58
CA THR A 171 0.17 5.71 -0.35
C THR A 171 -0.66 6.72 0.42
N VAL A 172 -0.13 7.22 1.54
CA VAL A 172 -0.88 8.13 2.42
C VAL A 172 0.00 9.28 2.89
N SER A 173 -0.56 10.50 2.92
CA SER A 173 0.02 11.63 3.62
C SER A 173 -0.63 11.76 4.99
N TYR A 174 0.07 11.32 6.03
CA TYR A 174 -0.44 11.29 7.39
C TYR A 174 -0.11 12.56 8.17
N PHE A 175 -1.13 13.10 8.82
CA PHE A 175 -0.98 14.01 9.96
C PHE A 175 -1.05 13.17 11.24
N ALA A 176 -0.02 13.25 12.08
CA ALA A 176 0.05 12.56 13.36
C ALA A 176 -0.54 13.43 14.49
N THR A 177 0.16 13.56 15.60
CA THR A 177 -0.21 14.43 16.73
C THR A 177 0.95 15.36 17.11
N ILE A 178 0.79 16.20 18.14
CA ILE A 178 1.89 17.00 18.68
C ILE A 178 2.98 16.15 19.35
N HIS A 179 2.72 14.88 19.66
CA HIS A 179 3.64 13.99 20.36
C HIS A 179 4.69 13.41 19.42
N LEU A 180 5.94 13.85 19.53
CA LEU A 180 7.04 13.45 18.65
C LEU A 180 7.26 11.92 18.64
N GLU A 181 7.30 11.29 19.81
CA GLU A 181 7.55 9.83 19.88
C GLU A 181 6.40 9.02 19.27
N ALA A 182 5.15 9.46 19.44
CA ALA A 182 4.01 8.86 18.75
C ALA A 182 4.12 9.03 17.22
N SER A 183 4.58 10.18 16.74
CA SER A 183 4.78 10.41 15.30
C SER A 183 5.87 9.51 14.71
N LYS A 184 6.95 9.26 15.44
CA LYS A 184 7.98 8.29 15.08
C LYS A 184 7.43 6.87 15.03
N GLU A 185 6.60 6.51 16.02
CA GLU A 185 5.95 5.19 16.05
C GLU A 185 5.03 4.98 14.85
N LEU A 186 4.29 6.00 14.42
CA LEU A 186 3.51 5.92 13.18
C LEU A 186 4.40 5.62 11.96
N ALA A 187 5.55 6.28 11.86
CA ALA A 187 6.49 6.05 10.77
C ALA A 187 7.05 4.61 10.78
N ASN A 188 7.42 4.09 11.96
CA ASN A 188 7.89 2.71 12.13
C ASN A 188 6.83 1.69 11.72
N ILE A 189 5.56 1.91 12.10
CA ILE A 189 4.43 1.04 11.74
C ILE A 189 4.17 1.06 10.23
N VAL A 190 4.24 2.22 9.61
CA VAL A 190 4.10 2.37 8.15
C VAL A 190 5.17 1.56 7.42
N GLU A 191 6.42 1.65 7.86
CA GLU A 191 7.54 0.89 7.30
C GLU A 191 7.35 -0.62 7.51
N GLU A 192 7.04 -1.04 8.73
CA GLU A 192 6.81 -2.46 9.07
C GLU A 192 5.69 -3.08 8.22
N LEU A 193 4.59 -2.34 8.01
CA LEU A 193 3.43 -2.81 7.23
C LEU A 193 3.60 -2.63 5.71
N GLY A 194 4.70 -2.03 5.26
CA GLY A 194 5.02 -1.84 3.86
C GLY A 194 4.12 -0.86 3.12
N GLN A 195 3.51 0.10 3.82
CA GLN A 195 2.76 1.19 3.20
C GLN A 195 3.70 2.33 2.82
N ARG A 196 3.51 2.94 1.67
CA ARG A 196 4.20 4.20 1.33
C ARG A 196 3.51 5.36 2.03
N ALA A 197 4.27 6.18 2.77
CA ALA A 197 3.66 7.34 3.42
C ALA A 197 4.61 8.53 3.57
N TYR A 198 4.01 9.69 3.74
CA TYR A 198 4.61 10.87 4.33
C TYR A 198 4.00 11.04 5.71
N VAL A 199 4.81 11.22 6.74
CA VAL A 199 4.35 11.36 8.13
C VAL A 199 4.76 12.72 8.64
N GLY A 200 3.78 13.56 8.98
CA GLY A 200 3.97 14.89 9.54
C GLY A 200 3.51 14.95 11.00
N LYS A 201 4.40 15.45 11.88
CA LYS A 201 4.01 15.86 13.23
C LYS A 201 3.15 17.12 13.15
N VAL A 202 2.06 17.17 13.90
CA VAL A 202 1.27 18.40 14.10
C VAL A 202 2.03 19.33 15.05
N ASN A 203 2.06 20.62 14.71
CA ASN A 203 2.64 21.66 15.54
C ASN A 203 1.52 22.59 16.02
N MET A 204 1.36 22.72 17.34
CA MET A 204 0.24 23.42 17.91
C MET A 204 0.67 24.19 19.16
N ASP A 205 1.01 25.48 18.99
CA ASP A 205 1.48 26.37 20.06
C ASP A 205 0.41 27.37 20.54
N ARG A 206 -0.80 27.30 19.96
CA ARG A 206 -1.95 28.16 20.28
C ARG A 206 -3.24 27.57 19.71
N ASN A 207 -4.38 28.18 20.14
CA ASN A 207 -5.72 27.83 19.64
C ASN A 207 -6.14 26.36 19.89
N SER A 208 -5.55 25.74 20.92
CA SER A 208 -5.87 24.41 21.42
C SER A 208 -5.97 24.42 22.93
N PRO A 209 -6.59 23.40 23.55
CA PRO A 209 -6.60 23.29 25.01
C PRO A 209 -5.17 23.15 25.57
N ASP A 210 -4.95 23.61 26.79
CA ASP A 210 -3.64 23.57 27.47
C ASP A 210 -3.04 22.13 27.49
N TYR A 211 -3.89 21.12 27.64
CA TYR A 211 -3.46 19.72 27.63
C TYR A 211 -3.04 19.19 26.26
N TYR A 212 -3.30 19.95 25.18
CA TYR A 212 -2.93 19.63 23.81
C TYR A 212 -2.25 20.83 23.13
N CYS A 213 -1.30 21.42 23.83
CA CYS A 213 -0.51 22.56 23.37
C CYS A 213 0.96 22.32 23.65
N GLU A 214 1.81 22.77 22.77
CA GLU A 214 3.27 22.70 22.88
C GLU A 214 3.90 24.10 22.82
N THR A 215 5.17 24.23 23.09
CA THR A 215 5.86 25.51 22.95
C THR A 215 6.31 25.72 21.50
N THR A 216 6.42 26.99 21.05
CA THR A 216 6.91 27.33 19.70
C THR A 216 8.31 26.76 19.40
N LYS A 217 9.07 26.40 20.42
CA LYS A 217 10.43 25.85 20.31
C LYS A 217 10.48 24.31 20.33
N GLY A 218 9.35 23.63 20.38
CA GLY A 218 9.22 22.16 20.35
C GLY A 218 8.83 21.56 21.66
#